data_d2e7ad492dbd39f19ad1e0c1807e8175
#
_entry.id   d2e7ad492dbd39f19ad1e0c1807e8175
#
_cell.length_a   1.000
_cell.length_b   1.000
_cell.length_c   1.000
_cell.angle_alpha   90.00
_cell.angle_beta   90.00
_cell.angle_gamma   90.00
#
_symmetry.space_group_name_H-M   'P 1'
#
loop_
_entity.id
_entity.type
_entity.pdbx_description
1 polymer ?
#
loop_
_entity_poly.entity_id
_entity_poly.type
_entity_poly.pdbx_seq_one_letter_code
_entity_poly.pdbx_strand_id
1 'polypeptide(L)'
;MKLYYHPASTTSRIVMLCAAEERSDLEYQVVDLFTGEHMKAPYADKNPNCLVPMIEDGDFRLTECSTIVKYLAEKAGSPSYPKELRARAKVNEMMDWFNTNLYRDFAYGLVYPQAFPTHKRRSDEAQAATLEWGKEKSKIWLKVLDQHLIGAKKAYLCGDSITVADYLGAEMVGLGELIRCNYSAYPNVERWMRNMKALKSWQKVNEVFYGFAASVKDTPFVAI
;
A
#
# COMPACT_ATOMS: atom_id res chain seq x y z
N MET A 1 -5.63 -21.23 -2.24
CA MET A 1 -4.39 -20.45 -1.97
C MET A 1 -4.41 -19.97 -0.54
N LYS A 2 -3.22 -19.77 0.08
CA LYS A 2 -3.10 -19.23 1.43
C LYS A 2 -2.35 -17.90 1.39
N LEU A 3 -2.89 -16.87 2.05
CA LEU A 3 -2.26 -15.56 2.23
C LEU A 3 -1.72 -15.45 3.67
N TYR A 4 -0.42 -15.31 3.82
CA TYR A 4 0.24 -14.91 5.06
C TYR A 4 0.29 -13.39 5.11
N TYR A 5 -0.30 -12.78 6.13
CA TYR A 5 -0.54 -11.35 6.18
C TYR A 5 -0.59 -10.81 7.61
N HIS A 6 -0.52 -9.50 7.73
CA HIS A 6 -0.91 -8.80 8.96
C HIS A 6 -1.93 -7.69 8.61
N PRO A 7 -3.10 -7.62 9.29
CA PRO A 7 -4.19 -6.73 8.87
C PRO A 7 -3.86 -5.22 8.96
N ALA A 8 -2.90 -4.82 9.80
CA ALA A 8 -2.43 -3.43 9.86
C ALA A 8 -1.34 -3.11 8.82
N SER A 9 -0.73 -4.12 8.17
CA SER A 9 0.33 -3.91 7.17
C SER A 9 -0.22 -3.30 5.89
N THR A 10 0.34 -2.18 5.45
CA THR A 10 -0.03 -1.51 4.19
C THR A 10 0.07 -2.46 3.00
N THR A 11 1.19 -3.18 2.89
CA THR A 11 1.42 -4.13 1.78
C THR A 11 0.50 -5.35 1.83
N SER A 12 0.10 -5.81 3.03
CA SER A 12 -0.90 -6.86 3.17
C SER A 12 -2.30 -6.38 2.76
N ARG A 13 -2.70 -5.16 3.16
CA ARG A 13 -4.00 -4.58 2.80
C ARG A 13 -4.16 -4.40 1.29
N ILE A 14 -3.09 -4.09 0.56
CA ILE A 14 -3.07 -4.08 -0.91
C ILE A 14 -3.55 -5.43 -1.47
N VAL A 15 -2.98 -6.52 -0.98
CA VAL A 15 -3.35 -7.87 -1.42
C VAL A 15 -4.76 -8.24 -0.97
N MET A 16 -5.12 -7.91 0.28
CA MET A 16 -6.46 -8.17 0.81
C MET A 16 -7.55 -7.44 0.01
N LEU A 17 -7.32 -6.16 -0.33
CA LEU A 17 -8.27 -5.36 -1.12
C LEU A 17 -8.42 -5.92 -2.53
N CYS A 18 -7.31 -6.18 -3.22
CA CYS A 18 -7.32 -6.82 -4.53
C CYS A 18 -8.07 -8.16 -4.49
N ALA A 19 -7.71 -9.04 -3.55
CA ALA A 19 -8.32 -10.36 -3.43
C ALA A 19 -9.84 -10.30 -3.19
N ALA A 20 -10.29 -9.35 -2.36
CA ALA A 20 -11.70 -9.17 -2.05
C ALA A 20 -12.50 -8.65 -3.27
N GLU A 21 -11.99 -7.66 -3.98
CA GLU A 21 -12.65 -7.09 -5.16
C GLU A 21 -12.61 -8.07 -6.36
N GLU A 22 -11.52 -8.82 -6.53
CA GLU A 22 -11.36 -9.85 -7.56
C GLU A 22 -12.02 -11.19 -7.18
N ARG A 23 -12.62 -11.29 -5.99
CA ARG A 23 -13.28 -12.48 -5.46
C ARG A 23 -12.37 -13.72 -5.45
N SER A 24 -11.09 -13.51 -5.14
CA SER A 24 -10.13 -14.59 -5.00
C SER A 24 -10.43 -15.42 -3.75
N ASP A 25 -10.45 -16.75 -3.89
CA ASP A 25 -10.62 -17.65 -2.75
C ASP A 25 -9.27 -17.83 -2.03
N LEU A 26 -9.11 -17.14 -0.91
CA LEU A 26 -7.90 -17.16 -0.08
C LEU A 26 -8.21 -17.66 1.34
N GLU A 27 -7.41 -18.59 1.80
CA GLU A 27 -7.26 -18.89 3.23
C GLU A 27 -6.33 -17.84 3.86
N TYR A 28 -6.78 -17.17 4.91
CA TYR A 28 -6.05 -16.09 5.56
C TYR A 28 -5.32 -16.59 6.80
N GLN A 29 -3.97 -16.44 6.82
CA GLN A 29 -3.11 -16.78 7.95
C GLN A 29 -2.43 -15.51 8.47
N VAL A 30 -2.82 -15.07 9.65
CA VAL A 30 -2.16 -13.94 10.31
C VAL A 30 -0.74 -14.32 10.70
N VAL A 31 0.19 -13.40 10.47
CA VAL A 31 1.57 -13.43 10.98
C VAL A 31 1.76 -12.17 11.80
N ASP A 32 1.93 -12.34 13.12
CA ASP A 32 1.97 -11.21 14.04
C ASP A 32 3.31 -10.45 13.96
N LEU A 33 3.23 -9.23 13.42
CA LEU A 33 4.38 -8.33 13.30
C LEU A 33 4.79 -7.72 14.64
N PHE A 34 3.84 -7.53 15.56
CA PHE A 34 4.11 -6.86 16.84
C PHE A 34 4.83 -7.77 17.83
N THR A 35 4.62 -9.08 17.75
CA THR A 35 5.36 -10.07 18.55
C THR A 35 6.64 -10.58 17.90
N GLY A 36 6.89 -10.14 16.65
CA GLY A 36 8.05 -10.57 15.86
C GLY A 36 7.94 -11.99 15.32
N GLU A 37 6.73 -12.54 15.18
CA GLU A 37 6.49 -13.89 14.61
C GLU A 37 7.09 -14.00 13.21
N HIS A 38 7.03 -12.93 12.40
CA HIS A 38 7.59 -12.88 11.06
C HIS A 38 9.12 -13.14 11.01
N MET A 39 9.83 -12.92 12.13
CA MET A 39 11.27 -13.11 12.26
C MET A 39 11.68 -14.51 12.72
N LYS A 40 10.71 -15.41 12.98
CA LYS A 40 10.94 -16.71 13.59
C LYS A 40 10.41 -17.84 12.71
N ALA A 41 10.96 -19.04 12.91
CA ALA A 41 10.37 -20.26 12.36
C ALA A 41 8.95 -20.47 12.94
N PRO A 42 8.00 -21.02 12.18
CA PRO A 42 8.20 -21.56 10.83
C PRO A 42 8.05 -20.51 9.69
N TYR A 43 7.68 -19.25 9.99
CA TYR A 43 7.43 -18.26 8.94
C TYR A 43 8.72 -17.82 8.23
N ALA A 44 9.80 -17.54 8.99
CA ALA A 44 11.09 -17.14 8.41
C ALA A 44 11.68 -18.22 7.47
N ASP A 45 11.39 -19.50 7.72
CA ASP A 45 11.81 -20.61 6.83
C ASP A 45 11.02 -20.62 5.52
N LYS A 46 9.78 -20.08 5.53
CA LYS A 46 8.94 -19.95 4.33
C LYS A 46 9.28 -18.71 3.52
N ASN A 47 9.54 -17.60 4.20
CA ASN A 47 9.90 -16.31 3.60
C ASN A 47 11.15 -15.74 4.27
N PRO A 48 12.35 -15.98 3.71
CA PRO A 48 13.62 -15.46 4.26
C PRO A 48 13.70 -13.92 4.34
N ASN A 49 12.84 -13.19 3.62
CA ASN A 49 12.75 -11.73 3.76
C ASN A 49 12.12 -11.30 5.10
N CYS A 50 11.48 -12.23 5.82
CA CYS A 50 10.78 -11.95 7.08
C CYS A 50 9.74 -10.81 6.97
N LEU A 51 9.05 -10.72 5.84
CA LEU A 51 8.07 -9.69 5.54
C LEU A 51 6.72 -10.30 5.16
N VAL A 52 5.66 -9.54 5.33
CA VAL A 52 4.32 -9.85 4.81
C VAL A 52 3.94 -8.80 3.75
N PRO A 53 3.12 -9.15 2.75
CA PRO A 53 2.44 -10.44 2.53
C PRO A 53 3.30 -11.48 1.80
N MET A 54 2.88 -12.74 1.90
CA MET A 54 3.32 -13.85 1.06
C MET A 54 2.11 -14.74 0.74
N ILE A 55 2.05 -15.31 -0.46
CA ILE A 55 1.07 -16.35 -0.80
C ILE A 55 1.74 -17.71 -1.00
N GLU A 56 0.99 -18.78 -0.68
CA GLU A 56 1.25 -20.17 -1.07
C GLU A 56 0.11 -20.64 -1.99
N ASP A 57 0.45 -21.12 -3.19
CA ASP A 57 -0.48 -21.73 -4.13
C ASP A 57 0.04 -23.14 -4.48
N GLY A 58 -0.34 -24.12 -3.68
CA GLY A 58 0.30 -25.45 -3.69
C GLY A 58 1.74 -25.36 -3.18
N ASP A 59 2.68 -25.77 -4.00
CA ASP A 59 4.14 -25.69 -3.77
C ASP A 59 4.76 -24.36 -4.20
N PHE A 60 3.99 -23.51 -4.90
CA PHE A 60 4.46 -22.21 -5.36
C PHE A 60 4.32 -21.14 -4.25
N ARG A 61 5.41 -20.43 -3.96
CA ARG A 61 5.43 -19.29 -3.04
C ARG A 61 5.74 -18.00 -3.79
N LEU A 62 5.04 -16.93 -3.44
CA LEU A 62 5.23 -15.63 -4.06
C LEU A 62 5.21 -14.54 -3.00
N THR A 63 6.20 -13.66 -3.05
CA THR A 63 6.31 -12.45 -2.24
C THR A 63 6.12 -11.21 -3.10
N GLU A 64 6.29 -10.02 -2.53
CA GLU A 64 6.07 -8.72 -3.14
C GLU A 64 4.58 -8.45 -3.49
N CYS A 65 3.95 -7.56 -2.74
CA CYS A 65 2.52 -7.25 -2.89
C CYS A 65 2.13 -6.86 -4.33
N SER A 66 3.00 -6.12 -5.03
CA SER A 66 2.78 -5.74 -6.42
C SER A 66 2.77 -6.95 -7.37
N THR A 67 3.60 -7.95 -7.11
CA THR A 67 3.63 -9.19 -7.89
C THR A 67 2.44 -10.08 -7.54
N ILE A 68 2.10 -10.17 -6.25
CA ILE A 68 0.96 -10.97 -5.78
C ILE A 68 -0.35 -10.49 -6.40
N VAL A 69 -0.63 -9.17 -6.42
CA VAL A 69 -1.90 -8.67 -6.99
C VAL A 69 -1.98 -8.89 -8.51
N LYS A 70 -0.87 -8.80 -9.23
CA LYS A 70 -0.80 -9.16 -10.66
C LYS A 70 -1.12 -10.64 -10.87
N TYR A 71 -0.52 -11.51 -10.06
CA TYR A 71 -0.75 -12.95 -10.11
C TYR A 71 -2.22 -13.31 -9.84
N LEU A 72 -2.82 -12.71 -8.80
CA LEU A 72 -4.23 -12.93 -8.45
C LEU A 72 -5.16 -12.48 -9.58
N ALA A 73 -4.95 -11.28 -10.12
CA ALA A 73 -5.78 -10.75 -11.21
C ALA A 73 -5.63 -11.57 -12.49
N GLU A 74 -4.42 -12.00 -12.84
CA GLU A 74 -4.19 -12.84 -14.02
C GLU A 74 -4.79 -14.22 -13.87
N LYS A 75 -4.66 -14.83 -12.68
CA LYS A 75 -5.28 -16.13 -12.36
C LYS A 75 -6.80 -16.08 -12.40
N ALA A 76 -7.40 -14.96 -11.98
CA ALA A 76 -8.84 -14.71 -12.07
C ALA A 76 -9.32 -14.32 -13.48
N GLY A 77 -8.41 -14.08 -14.43
CA GLY A 77 -8.75 -13.55 -15.75
C GLY A 77 -9.33 -12.14 -15.71
N SER A 78 -9.01 -11.37 -14.68
CA SER A 78 -9.56 -10.05 -14.43
C SER A 78 -9.06 -8.99 -15.43
N PRO A 79 -9.93 -8.07 -15.88
CA PRO A 79 -9.53 -6.94 -16.68
C PRO A 79 -8.69 -5.90 -15.89
N SER A 80 -8.63 -5.99 -14.56
CA SER A 80 -7.82 -5.09 -13.72
C SER A 80 -6.31 -5.23 -13.97
N TYR A 81 -5.87 -6.34 -14.56
CA TYR A 81 -4.53 -6.51 -15.11
C TYR A 81 -4.60 -6.88 -16.59
N PRO A 82 -4.61 -5.90 -17.50
CA PRO A 82 -4.93 -6.08 -18.91
C PRO A 82 -3.92 -6.97 -19.65
N LYS A 83 -4.41 -7.72 -20.64
CA LYS A 83 -3.55 -8.57 -21.50
C LYS A 83 -2.89 -7.75 -22.62
N GLU A 84 -3.51 -6.63 -23.05
CA GLU A 84 -2.95 -5.77 -24.08
C GLU A 84 -1.63 -5.17 -23.59
N LEU A 85 -0.58 -5.25 -24.41
CA LEU A 85 0.80 -4.95 -24.05
C LEU A 85 1.00 -3.52 -23.53
N ARG A 86 0.44 -2.52 -24.20
CA ARG A 86 0.62 -1.10 -23.84
C ARG A 86 -0.15 -0.76 -22.56
N ALA A 87 -1.38 -1.27 -22.42
CA ALA A 87 -2.17 -1.08 -21.22
C ALA A 87 -1.50 -1.75 -20.01
N ARG A 88 -1.02 -3.00 -20.17
CA ARG A 88 -0.25 -3.71 -19.14
C ARG A 88 1.03 -2.97 -18.75
N ALA A 89 1.76 -2.43 -19.73
CA ALA A 89 2.97 -1.65 -19.48
C ALA A 89 2.65 -0.38 -18.64
N LYS A 90 1.52 0.28 -18.91
CA LYS A 90 1.08 1.45 -18.11
C LYS A 90 0.71 1.08 -16.68
N VAL A 91 0.06 -0.06 -16.46
CA VAL A 91 -0.21 -0.57 -15.10
C VAL A 91 1.11 -0.85 -14.36
N ASN A 92 2.07 -1.51 -15.01
CA ASN A 92 3.38 -1.79 -14.42
C ASN A 92 4.15 -0.50 -14.10
N GLU A 93 4.18 0.47 -15.04
CA GLU A 93 4.81 1.77 -14.83
C GLU A 93 4.24 2.47 -13.58
N MET A 94 2.91 2.47 -13.40
CA MET A 94 2.28 3.04 -12.20
C MET A 94 2.71 2.32 -10.94
N MET A 95 2.70 1.00 -10.93
CA MET A 95 3.07 0.21 -9.76
C MET A 95 4.54 0.41 -9.37
N ASP A 96 5.43 0.44 -10.35
CA ASP A 96 6.86 0.70 -10.13
C ASP A 96 7.08 2.14 -9.63
N TRP A 97 6.36 3.12 -10.19
CA TRP A 97 6.41 4.50 -9.74
C TRP A 97 5.99 4.64 -8.27
N PHE A 98 4.92 3.98 -7.85
CA PHE A 98 4.51 3.98 -6.45
C PHE A 98 5.58 3.38 -5.55
N ASN A 99 6.11 2.21 -5.89
CA ASN A 99 7.11 1.51 -5.07
C ASN A 99 8.42 2.28 -4.97
N THR A 100 8.93 2.82 -6.09
CA THR A 100 10.28 3.39 -6.15
C THR A 100 10.34 4.88 -5.79
N ASN A 101 9.22 5.60 -5.90
CA ASN A 101 9.16 7.03 -5.64
C ASN A 101 8.30 7.34 -4.40
N LEU A 102 6.96 7.30 -4.55
CA LEU A 102 6.07 7.74 -3.47
C LEU A 102 6.27 6.92 -2.20
N TYR A 103 6.17 5.61 -2.27
CA TYR A 103 6.19 4.76 -1.07
C TYR A 103 7.53 4.81 -0.33
N ARG A 104 8.63 4.84 -1.07
CA ARG A 104 9.98 5.02 -0.49
C ARG A 104 10.06 6.27 0.37
N ASP A 105 9.66 7.42 -0.17
CA ASP A 105 9.84 8.71 0.51
C ASP A 105 8.69 8.99 1.49
N PHE A 106 7.46 8.62 1.15
CA PHE A 106 6.29 8.85 1.98
C PHE A 106 6.21 7.87 3.16
N ALA A 107 6.26 6.57 2.90
CA ALA A 107 6.17 5.59 3.97
C ALA A 107 7.46 5.55 4.82
N TYR A 108 8.59 5.28 4.17
CA TYR A 108 9.87 5.08 4.88
C TYR A 108 10.59 6.38 5.23
N GLY A 109 10.28 7.49 4.56
CA GLY A 109 10.83 8.81 4.85
C GLY A 109 9.99 9.64 5.83
N LEU A 110 8.67 9.45 5.84
CA LEU A 110 7.78 10.30 6.63
C LEU A 110 6.93 9.53 7.64
N VAL A 111 6.13 8.52 7.21
CA VAL A 111 5.14 7.88 8.08
C VAL A 111 5.77 6.91 9.07
N TYR A 112 6.50 5.92 8.58
CA TYR A 112 7.05 4.84 9.41
C TYR A 112 8.04 5.30 10.48
N PRO A 113 8.96 6.26 10.22
CA PRO A 113 9.89 6.73 11.25
C PRO A 113 9.20 7.38 12.46
N GLN A 114 7.97 7.85 12.29
CA GLN A 114 7.17 8.43 13.37
C GLN A 114 6.26 7.43 14.07
N ALA A 115 5.72 6.49 13.30
CA ALA A 115 4.67 5.58 13.76
C ALA A 115 5.21 4.30 14.39
N PHE A 116 6.41 3.85 13.98
CA PHE A 116 6.96 2.55 14.41
C PHE A 116 8.37 2.69 14.97
N PRO A 117 8.61 2.24 16.22
CA PRO A 117 9.92 2.34 16.89
C PRO A 117 11.06 1.70 16.08
N THR A 118 10.77 0.60 15.36
CA THR A 118 11.75 -0.12 14.53
C THR A 118 12.24 0.68 13.32
N HIS A 119 11.52 1.72 12.93
CA HIS A 119 11.87 2.62 11.82
C HIS A 119 12.45 3.95 12.29
N LYS A 120 12.42 4.24 13.60
CA LYS A 120 13.01 5.46 14.16
C LYS A 120 14.50 5.50 13.88
N ARG A 121 15.02 6.69 13.51
CA ARG A 121 16.46 6.91 13.30
C ARG A 121 17.21 6.93 14.63
N ARG A 122 18.53 6.68 14.57
CA ARG A 122 19.39 6.48 15.75
C ARG A 122 19.65 7.75 16.55
N SER A 123 19.53 8.93 15.94
CA SER A 123 19.62 10.21 16.64
C SER A 123 18.44 11.10 16.31
N ASP A 124 18.16 12.08 17.15
CA ASP A 124 17.04 13.01 16.95
C ASP A 124 17.31 13.93 15.76
N GLU A 125 18.56 14.32 15.48
CA GLU A 125 18.93 15.07 14.28
C GLU A 125 18.67 14.27 13.00
N ALA A 126 19.08 13.00 12.98
CA ALA A 126 18.84 12.12 11.84
C ALA A 126 17.33 11.86 11.65
N GLN A 127 16.57 11.75 12.74
CA GLN A 127 15.13 11.61 12.71
C GLN A 127 14.47 12.86 12.11
N ALA A 128 14.82 14.05 12.60
CA ALA A 128 14.27 15.32 12.11
C ALA A 128 14.60 15.53 10.63
N ALA A 129 15.85 15.33 10.23
CA ALA A 129 16.27 15.46 8.83
C ALA A 129 15.56 14.45 7.91
N THR A 130 15.33 13.23 8.39
CA THR A 130 14.57 12.21 7.63
C THR A 130 13.12 12.64 7.41
N LEU A 131 12.46 13.17 8.46
CA LEU A 131 11.06 13.61 8.37
C LEU A 131 10.91 14.83 7.47
N GLU A 132 11.81 15.80 7.56
CA GLU A 132 11.82 16.98 6.70
C GLU A 132 11.97 16.57 5.23
N TRP A 133 13.01 15.78 4.91
CA TRP A 133 13.22 15.24 3.57
C TRP A 133 12.02 14.44 3.06
N GLY A 134 11.50 13.50 3.88
CA GLY A 134 10.34 12.69 3.54
C GLY A 134 9.10 13.53 3.23
N LYS A 135 8.85 14.57 4.04
CA LYS A 135 7.75 15.52 3.83
C LYS A 135 7.89 16.30 2.53
N GLU A 136 9.08 16.84 2.25
CA GLU A 136 9.35 17.57 1.01
C GLU A 136 9.18 16.69 -0.23
N LYS A 137 9.80 15.51 -0.23
CA LYS A 137 9.69 14.56 -1.34
C LYS A 137 8.27 14.08 -1.57
N SER A 138 7.54 13.78 -0.48
CA SER A 138 6.15 13.36 -0.57
C SER A 138 5.24 14.41 -1.20
N LYS A 139 5.45 15.69 -0.89
CA LYS A 139 4.72 16.79 -1.56
C LYS A 139 4.99 16.85 -3.07
N ILE A 140 6.25 16.63 -3.47
CA ILE A 140 6.62 16.57 -4.89
C ILE A 140 5.89 15.41 -5.58
N TRP A 141 5.93 14.22 -4.99
CA TRP A 141 5.29 13.05 -5.56
C TRP A 141 3.77 13.14 -5.57
N LEU A 142 3.15 13.70 -4.54
CA LEU A 142 1.70 13.95 -4.52
C LEU A 142 1.30 14.95 -5.60
N LYS A 143 2.10 15.99 -5.85
CA LYS A 143 1.87 16.92 -6.95
C LYS A 143 1.96 16.24 -8.32
N VAL A 144 2.96 15.37 -8.52
CA VAL A 144 3.10 14.58 -9.75
C VAL A 144 1.89 13.64 -9.91
N LEU A 145 1.50 12.95 -8.85
CA LEU A 145 0.33 12.06 -8.83
C LEU A 145 -0.94 12.83 -9.21
N ASP A 146 -1.17 13.98 -8.56
CA ASP A 146 -2.35 14.81 -8.77
C ASP A 146 -2.45 15.36 -10.19
N GLN A 147 -1.39 16.02 -10.65
CA GLN A 147 -1.43 16.83 -11.86
C GLN A 147 -1.17 16.04 -13.15
N HIS A 148 -0.34 14.99 -13.08
CA HIS A 148 0.17 14.29 -14.25
C HIS A 148 -0.31 12.84 -14.35
N LEU A 149 -0.30 12.09 -13.24
CA LEU A 149 -0.62 10.66 -13.29
C LEU A 149 -2.14 10.42 -13.28
N ILE A 150 -2.88 11.08 -12.39
CA ILE A 150 -4.34 11.05 -12.36
C ILE A 150 -4.89 12.16 -13.28
N GLY A 151 -4.56 13.42 -12.99
CA GLY A 151 -5.09 14.57 -13.71
C GLY A 151 -6.60 14.74 -13.56
N ALA A 152 -7.16 15.73 -14.25
CA ALA A 152 -8.56 16.13 -14.09
C ALA A 152 -9.58 15.14 -14.70
N LYS A 153 -9.16 14.30 -15.65
CA LYS A 153 -10.07 13.53 -16.49
C LYS A 153 -10.23 12.07 -16.09
N LYS A 154 -9.21 11.44 -15.50
CA LYS A 154 -9.23 10.01 -15.20
C LYS A 154 -9.97 9.73 -13.90
N ALA A 155 -10.78 8.68 -13.89
CA ALA A 155 -11.40 8.16 -12.68
C ALA A 155 -10.42 7.35 -11.82
N TYR A 156 -9.46 6.66 -12.48
CA TYR A 156 -8.45 5.79 -11.89
C TYR A 156 -7.07 6.06 -12.52
N LEU A 157 -6.03 5.44 -11.99
CA LEU A 157 -4.62 5.69 -12.39
C LEU A 157 -4.36 5.44 -13.88
N CYS A 158 -4.94 4.38 -14.43
CA CYS A 158 -4.71 3.99 -15.82
C CYS A 158 -5.87 4.32 -16.78
N GLY A 159 -6.87 5.10 -16.33
CA GLY A 159 -8.03 5.48 -17.15
C GLY A 159 -9.33 5.52 -16.37
N ASP A 160 -10.41 5.03 -17.01
CA ASP A 160 -11.76 5.07 -16.44
C ASP A 160 -12.17 3.76 -15.73
N SER A 161 -11.30 2.75 -15.79
CA SER A 161 -11.50 1.46 -15.12
C SER A 161 -10.41 1.22 -14.10
N ILE A 162 -10.78 0.59 -12.97
CA ILE A 162 -9.87 0.22 -11.91
C ILE A 162 -8.86 -0.83 -12.41
N THR A 163 -7.62 -0.72 -11.94
CA THR A 163 -6.53 -1.65 -12.22
C THR A 163 -5.84 -2.07 -10.92
N VAL A 164 -4.99 -3.10 -10.99
CA VAL A 164 -4.19 -3.52 -9.82
C VAL A 164 -3.26 -2.41 -9.29
N ALA A 165 -2.93 -1.43 -10.13
CA ALA A 165 -2.19 -0.24 -9.71
C ALA A 165 -2.99 0.64 -8.73
N ASP A 166 -4.32 0.69 -8.89
CA ASP A 166 -5.20 1.46 -8.02
C ASP A 166 -5.28 0.84 -6.61
N TYR A 167 -5.40 -0.48 -6.51
CA TYR A 167 -5.37 -1.16 -5.20
C TYR A 167 -4.05 -0.90 -4.47
N LEU A 168 -2.93 -0.98 -5.19
CA LEU A 168 -1.61 -0.69 -4.63
C LEU A 168 -1.47 0.77 -4.20
N GLY A 169 -1.75 1.69 -5.11
CA GLY A 169 -1.55 3.12 -4.87
C GLY A 169 -2.46 3.67 -3.77
N ALA A 170 -3.73 3.23 -3.73
CA ALA A 170 -4.70 3.75 -2.75
C ALA A 170 -4.34 3.37 -1.31
N GLU A 171 -3.87 2.16 -1.07
CA GLU A 171 -3.41 1.76 0.26
C GLU A 171 -2.12 2.48 0.67
N MET A 172 -1.23 2.76 -0.30
CA MET A 172 -0.01 3.53 -0.04
C MET A 172 -0.31 5.01 0.28
N VAL A 173 -1.25 5.65 -0.43
CA VAL A 173 -1.68 7.02 -0.12
C VAL A 173 -2.51 7.05 1.16
N GLY A 174 -3.40 6.07 1.35
CA GLY A 174 -4.22 5.91 2.54
C GLY A 174 -3.41 5.77 3.84
N LEU A 175 -2.17 5.27 3.75
CA LEU A 175 -1.25 5.22 4.89
C LEU A 175 -1.07 6.59 5.57
N GLY A 176 -1.18 7.70 4.83
CA GLY A 176 -1.08 9.04 5.38
C GLY A 176 -2.17 9.40 6.40
N GLU A 177 -3.27 8.67 6.44
CA GLU A 177 -4.32 8.86 7.44
C GLU A 177 -3.82 8.55 8.86
N LEU A 178 -2.82 7.68 8.99
CA LEU A 178 -2.18 7.37 10.27
C LEU A 178 -1.57 8.62 10.94
N ILE A 179 -0.98 9.49 10.13
CA ILE A 179 -0.35 10.74 10.57
C ILE A 179 -1.21 11.97 10.26
N ARG A 180 -2.47 11.77 9.87
CA ARG A 180 -3.45 12.83 9.57
C ARG A 180 -3.02 13.78 8.44
N CYS A 181 -2.44 13.23 7.34
CA CYS A 181 -2.15 14.01 6.14
C CYS A 181 -3.41 14.68 5.58
N ASN A 182 -3.27 15.93 5.15
CA ASN A 182 -4.31 16.69 4.49
C ASN A 182 -4.02 16.76 2.98
N TYR A 183 -4.92 16.17 2.18
CA TYR A 183 -4.77 16.13 0.73
C TYR A 183 -5.55 17.22 -0.02
N SER A 184 -6.11 18.23 0.67
CA SER A 184 -6.91 19.30 0.05
C SER A 184 -6.19 20.09 -1.05
N ALA A 185 -4.85 20.16 -1.00
CA ALA A 185 -4.02 20.74 -2.06
C ALA A 185 -3.89 19.84 -3.32
N TYR A 186 -4.43 18.62 -3.28
CA TYR A 186 -4.33 17.59 -4.32
C TYR A 186 -5.72 17.06 -4.72
N PRO A 187 -6.56 17.89 -5.38
CA PRO A 187 -7.98 17.59 -5.59
C PRO A 187 -8.24 16.34 -6.45
N ASN A 188 -7.33 16.01 -7.38
CA ASN A 188 -7.46 14.80 -8.19
C ASN A 188 -7.12 13.54 -7.37
N VAL A 189 -6.13 13.63 -6.46
CA VAL A 189 -5.83 12.56 -5.50
C VAL A 189 -7.03 12.34 -4.57
N GLU A 190 -7.63 13.41 -4.02
CA GLU A 190 -8.83 13.28 -3.18
C GLU A 190 -10.00 12.64 -3.92
N ARG A 191 -10.24 13.05 -5.19
CA ARG A 191 -11.28 12.46 -6.03
C ARG A 191 -11.04 10.98 -6.24
N TRP A 192 -9.83 10.58 -6.62
CA TRP A 192 -9.46 9.19 -6.82
C TRP A 192 -9.56 8.39 -5.52
N MET A 193 -9.07 8.90 -4.40
CA MET A 193 -9.20 8.25 -3.10
C MET A 193 -10.66 8.06 -2.68
N ARG A 194 -11.56 9.01 -2.99
CA ARG A 194 -13.00 8.81 -2.77
C ARG A 194 -13.55 7.63 -3.59
N ASN A 195 -13.14 7.48 -4.84
CA ASN A 195 -13.53 6.34 -5.66
C ASN A 195 -13.05 5.02 -5.05
N MET A 196 -11.81 4.97 -4.59
CA MET A 196 -11.24 3.78 -3.96
C MET A 196 -11.91 3.46 -2.62
N LYS A 197 -12.17 4.45 -1.79
CA LYS A 197 -12.87 4.28 -0.51
C LYS A 197 -14.34 3.86 -0.65
N ALA A 198 -14.94 4.08 -1.82
CA ALA A 198 -16.29 3.65 -2.15
C ALA A 198 -16.37 2.15 -2.53
N LEU A 199 -15.26 1.45 -2.67
CA LEU A 199 -15.24 0.00 -2.90
C LEU A 199 -15.88 -0.74 -1.72
N LYS A 200 -16.67 -1.76 -2.02
CA LYS A 200 -17.43 -2.52 -1.00
C LYS A 200 -16.53 -3.13 0.08
N SER A 201 -15.34 -3.56 -0.31
CA SER A 201 -14.39 -4.22 0.58
C SER A 201 -13.50 -3.25 1.36
N TRP A 202 -13.46 -1.97 0.97
CA TRP A 202 -12.53 -0.99 1.55
C TRP A 202 -12.61 -0.90 3.07
N GLN A 203 -13.80 -0.69 3.61
CA GLN A 203 -13.98 -0.50 5.05
C GLN A 203 -13.56 -1.72 5.85
N LYS A 204 -13.95 -2.93 5.39
CA LYS A 204 -13.60 -4.18 6.06
C LYS A 204 -12.09 -4.46 6.01
N VAL A 205 -11.46 -4.22 4.87
CA VAL A 205 -10.00 -4.44 4.70
C VAL A 205 -9.19 -3.49 5.58
N ASN A 206 -9.68 -2.25 5.76
CA ASN A 206 -8.98 -1.21 6.49
C ASN A 206 -9.39 -1.08 7.97
N GLU A 207 -10.30 -1.91 8.48
CA GLU A 207 -10.84 -1.81 9.83
C GLU A 207 -9.75 -1.80 10.92
N VAL A 208 -8.81 -2.72 10.87
CA VAL A 208 -7.71 -2.82 11.84
C VAL A 208 -6.74 -1.64 11.72
N PHE A 209 -6.46 -1.19 10.51
CA PHE A 209 -5.66 0.01 10.27
C PHE A 209 -6.33 1.26 10.84
N TYR A 210 -7.64 1.43 10.64
CA TYR A 210 -8.38 2.56 11.22
C TYR A 210 -8.44 2.51 12.75
N GLY A 211 -8.58 1.30 13.32
CA GLY A 211 -8.46 1.12 14.77
C GLY A 211 -7.09 1.55 15.31
N PHE A 212 -6.02 1.19 14.61
CA PHE A 212 -4.68 1.62 14.95
C PHE A 212 -4.50 3.14 14.79
N ALA A 213 -4.96 3.73 13.68
CA ALA A 213 -4.90 5.18 13.48
C ALA A 213 -5.66 5.94 14.58
N ALA A 214 -6.82 5.44 15.01
CA ALA A 214 -7.59 6.01 16.10
C ALA A 214 -6.85 5.93 17.45
N SER A 215 -6.10 4.86 17.72
CA SER A 215 -5.33 4.70 18.96
C SER A 215 -4.19 5.69 19.11
N VAL A 216 -3.68 6.24 18.00
CA VAL A 216 -2.58 7.22 17.96
C VAL A 216 -3.03 8.64 17.58
N LYS A 217 -4.34 8.92 17.64
CA LYS A 217 -4.93 10.20 17.21
C LYS A 217 -4.35 11.43 17.88
N ASP A 218 -3.91 11.30 19.14
CA ASP A 218 -3.38 12.41 19.96
C ASP A 218 -1.84 12.55 19.85
N THR A 219 -1.17 11.66 19.09
CA THR A 219 0.28 11.75 18.87
C THR A 219 0.59 12.92 17.93
N PRO A 220 1.55 13.81 18.28
CA PRO A 220 1.91 14.97 17.45
C PRO A 220 2.79 14.54 16.28
N PHE A 221 2.18 14.07 15.20
CA PHE A 221 2.90 13.71 13.98
C PHE A 221 3.19 14.93 13.08
N VAL A 222 4.34 14.89 12.40
CA VAL A 222 4.64 15.76 11.26
C VAL A 222 3.87 15.23 10.04
N ALA A 223 2.94 16.02 9.52
CA ALA A 223 2.07 15.63 8.39
C ALA A 223 2.24 16.56 7.16
N ILE A 224 1.60 16.19 6.06
CA ILE A 224 1.46 17.01 4.83
C ILE A 224 0.14 17.76 4.89
#